data_1cdafee57e90e7dcb36765102f515c9a
#
_entry.id   1cdafee57e90e7dcb36765102f515c9a
#
_cell.length_a   1.000
_cell.length_b   1.000
_cell.length_c   1.000
_cell.angle_alpha   90.00
_cell.angle_beta   90.00
_cell.angle_gamma   90.00
#
_symmetry.space_group_name_H-M   'P 1'
#
loop_
_entity.id
_entity.type
_entity.pdbx_description
1 polymer ?
#
loop_
_entity_poly.entity_id
_entity_poly.type
_entity_poly.pdbx_seq_one_letter_code
_entity_poly.pdbx_strand_id
1 'polypeptide(L)'
;MNELPLLRFIPFRRSDLVKMCLARGKLEPSTQQVFQNACSAIEQYFQTDFIQMRQGLKQAYAPLDPDADTRVVEQFRDTSDSEGLALLLGQTLDRANYEKITRDYLDRAFRSASLFKVRLHVDLEDFDEVLLYARGARRKEEMVPRIMGFFPKAVTFTNFDRVVLYIRFKEDADTKGTLGGCQPGSTMLKLFQNVPAADMEMLFPNTRVGMRWIDKLLIGVPAVVSGGVVMTTKLGATMVLLGSLLGFWFGLSREPVTLDKSSVVVLAAGMGALVGYLLKQVSSFRNRKLKFTQALTESLYFKLLDNNAGVLYRVLDEAEESECKESLLAYYFLLENAEPMSSAELDAAIEEWFAQTWNCKLDFEISDALAKLAGLGLARCVDQHWQVVTEN
;
A
#
# COMPACT_ATOMS: atom_id res chain seq x y z
N MET A 1 -22.64 -6.35 -16.22
CA MET A 1 -22.49 -4.89 -16.09
C MET A 1 -21.55 -4.69 -14.90
N ASN A 2 -20.35 -4.14 -15.13
CA ASN A 2 -19.49 -3.79 -14.00
C ASN A 2 -20.16 -2.63 -13.27
N GLU A 3 -20.49 -2.84 -12.00
CA GLU A 3 -20.94 -1.74 -11.15
C GLU A 3 -19.83 -0.68 -11.09
N LEU A 4 -20.21 0.59 -11.28
CA LEU A 4 -19.27 1.69 -11.13
C LEU A 4 -18.74 1.71 -9.68
N PRO A 5 -17.44 1.92 -9.50
CA PRO A 5 -16.88 2.04 -8.15
C PRO A 5 -17.47 3.26 -7.45
N LEU A 6 -17.83 3.10 -6.20
CA LEU A 6 -18.21 4.20 -5.32
C LEU A 6 -16.94 4.94 -4.91
N LEU A 7 -16.83 6.21 -5.24
CA LEU A 7 -15.67 7.05 -4.94
C LEU A 7 -16.02 8.00 -3.79
N ARG A 8 -15.14 8.10 -2.80
CA ARG A 8 -15.25 9.07 -1.71
C ARG A 8 -14.51 10.37 -2.01
N PHE A 9 -13.95 10.52 -3.18
CA PHE A 9 -13.25 11.72 -3.62
C PHE A 9 -13.70 12.14 -5.02
N ILE A 10 -13.69 13.42 -5.30
CA ILE A 10 -14.09 14.00 -6.59
C ILE A 10 -12.94 13.87 -7.60
N PRO A 11 -13.08 13.04 -8.67
CA PRO A 11 -11.98 12.72 -9.58
C PRO A 11 -11.74 13.78 -10.67
N PHE A 12 -12.23 15.00 -10.48
CA PHE A 12 -12.11 16.11 -11.41
C PHE A 12 -11.22 17.21 -10.83
N ARG A 13 -10.57 17.99 -11.68
CA ARG A 13 -9.79 19.15 -11.24
C ARG A 13 -10.73 20.26 -10.77
N ARG A 14 -10.32 21.04 -9.76
CA ARG A 14 -11.10 22.16 -9.21
C ARG A 14 -11.53 23.15 -10.30
N SER A 15 -10.59 23.56 -11.18
CA SER A 15 -10.88 24.47 -12.27
C SER A 15 -11.90 23.95 -13.29
N ASP A 16 -11.88 22.62 -13.52
CA ASP A 16 -12.84 22.00 -14.43
C ASP A 16 -14.20 21.85 -13.76
N LEU A 17 -14.23 21.59 -12.44
CA LEU A 17 -15.45 21.52 -11.64
C LEU A 17 -16.21 22.84 -11.66
N VAL A 18 -15.53 23.97 -11.50
CA VAL A 18 -16.14 25.30 -11.62
C VAL A 18 -16.77 25.50 -13.01
N LYS A 19 -16.06 25.13 -14.08
CA LYS A 19 -16.61 25.18 -15.45
C LYS A 19 -17.78 24.25 -15.64
N MET A 20 -17.74 23.04 -15.07
CA MET A 20 -18.83 22.07 -15.11
C MET A 20 -20.09 22.63 -14.44
N CYS A 21 -19.95 23.28 -13.28
CA CYS A 21 -21.05 23.95 -12.60
C CYS A 21 -21.65 25.08 -13.47
N LEU A 22 -20.83 25.96 -13.99
CA LEU A 22 -21.28 27.07 -14.84
C LEU A 22 -21.94 26.58 -16.14
N ALA A 23 -21.43 25.51 -16.72
CA ALA A 23 -21.96 24.93 -17.96
C ALA A 23 -23.36 24.29 -17.79
N ARG A 24 -23.83 24.06 -16.54
CA ARG A 24 -25.22 23.67 -16.29
C ARG A 24 -26.25 24.73 -16.72
N GLY A 25 -25.83 26.00 -16.79
CA GLY A 25 -26.69 27.10 -17.24
C GLY A 25 -27.89 27.40 -16.31
N LYS A 26 -27.79 26.98 -15.04
CA LYS A 26 -28.86 27.15 -14.02
C LYS A 26 -28.76 28.47 -13.29
N LEU A 27 -27.60 29.12 -13.29
CA LEU A 27 -27.36 30.39 -12.63
C LEU A 27 -27.52 31.55 -13.61
N GLU A 28 -28.24 32.61 -13.17
CA GLU A 28 -28.28 33.87 -13.90
C GLU A 28 -26.93 34.58 -13.92
N PRO A 29 -26.63 35.45 -14.90
CA PRO A 29 -25.32 36.13 -15.02
C PRO A 29 -24.84 36.83 -13.75
N SER A 30 -25.75 37.49 -13.00
CA SER A 30 -25.45 38.12 -11.72
C SER A 30 -25.05 37.10 -10.66
N THR A 31 -25.76 35.98 -10.60
CA THR A 31 -25.52 34.88 -9.66
C THR A 31 -24.23 34.09 -10.01
N GLN A 32 -23.89 34.00 -11.29
CA GLN A 32 -22.62 33.43 -11.71
C GLN A 32 -21.42 34.21 -11.14
N GLN A 33 -21.51 35.55 -11.11
CA GLN A 33 -20.46 36.38 -10.51
C GLN A 33 -20.36 36.17 -8.98
N VAL A 34 -21.53 36.03 -8.30
CA VAL A 34 -21.54 35.68 -6.87
C VAL A 34 -20.86 34.32 -6.62
N PHE A 35 -21.17 33.32 -7.45
CA PHE A 35 -20.52 32.01 -7.36
C PHE A 35 -19.01 32.11 -7.55
N GLN A 36 -18.52 32.84 -8.55
CA GLN A 36 -17.08 32.99 -8.80
C GLN A 36 -16.36 33.69 -7.65
N ASN A 37 -16.98 34.74 -7.06
CA ASN A 37 -16.43 35.42 -5.90
C ASN A 37 -16.37 34.49 -4.68
N ALA A 38 -17.44 33.70 -4.44
CA ALA A 38 -17.44 32.68 -3.39
C ALA A 38 -16.36 31.60 -3.61
N CYS A 39 -16.15 31.14 -4.85
CA CYS A 39 -15.06 30.23 -5.19
C CYS A 39 -13.72 30.78 -4.72
N SER A 40 -13.44 32.06 -5.02
CA SER A 40 -12.18 32.70 -4.62
C SER A 40 -12.04 32.82 -3.10
N ALA A 41 -13.13 33.12 -2.39
CA ALA A 41 -13.14 33.18 -0.92
C ALA A 41 -12.89 31.79 -0.28
N ILE A 42 -13.53 30.74 -0.80
CA ILE A 42 -13.35 29.36 -0.35
C ILE A 42 -11.90 28.92 -0.59
N GLU A 43 -11.34 29.19 -1.76
CA GLU A 43 -9.96 28.87 -2.08
C GLU A 43 -8.97 29.56 -1.13
N GLN A 44 -9.15 30.83 -0.87
CA GLN A 44 -8.29 31.61 0.03
C GLN A 44 -8.38 31.11 1.48
N TYR A 45 -9.55 30.73 1.92
CA TYR A 45 -9.74 30.15 3.26
C TYR A 45 -8.94 28.86 3.41
N PHE A 46 -9.12 27.90 2.50
CA PHE A 46 -8.40 26.63 2.58
C PHE A 46 -6.89 26.78 2.42
N GLN A 47 -6.41 27.65 1.53
CA GLN A 47 -4.98 27.96 1.43
C GLN A 47 -4.42 28.42 2.78
N THR A 48 -5.16 29.28 3.50
CA THR A 48 -4.71 29.81 4.80
C THR A 48 -4.72 28.70 5.88
N ASP A 49 -5.79 27.92 5.95
CA ASP A 49 -5.93 26.81 6.89
C ASP A 49 -4.84 25.74 6.69
N PHE A 50 -4.61 25.36 5.45
CA PHE A 50 -3.59 24.35 5.12
C PHE A 50 -2.14 24.83 5.26
N ILE A 51 -1.86 26.14 5.23
CA ILE A 51 -0.56 26.68 5.60
C ILE A 51 -0.25 26.38 7.08
N GLN A 52 -1.21 26.56 7.98
CA GLN A 52 -1.04 26.25 9.41
C GLN A 52 -0.84 24.75 9.63
N MET A 53 -1.66 23.91 9.00
CA MET A 53 -1.53 22.46 9.07
C MET A 53 -0.17 21.97 8.55
N ARG A 54 0.30 22.56 7.45
CA ARG A 54 1.64 22.26 6.90
C ARG A 54 2.75 22.58 7.89
N GLN A 55 2.66 23.71 8.59
CA GLN A 55 3.66 24.07 9.61
C GLN A 55 3.66 23.09 10.77
N GLY A 56 2.48 22.70 11.28
CA GLY A 56 2.36 21.70 12.33
C GLY A 56 2.95 20.35 11.94
N LEU A 57 2.60 19.84 10.74
CA LEU A 57 3.16 18.58 10.23
C LEU A 57 4.67 18.64 10.02
N LYS A 58 5.21 19.76 9.51
CA LYS A 58 6.66 19.94 9.37
C LYS A 58 7.37 19.91 10.70
N GLN A 59 6.85 20.59 11.73
CA GLN A 59 7.44 20.59 13.06
C GLN A 59 7.41 19.18 13.68
N ALA A 60 6.26 18.50 13.62
CA ALA A 60 6.12 17.15 14.15
C ALA A 60 7.00 16.11 13.41
N TYR A 61 7.24 16.30 12.11
CA TYR A 61 8.02 15.36 11.31
C TYR A 61 9.54 15.63 11.38
N ALA A 62 9.96 16.87 11.53
CA ALA A 62 11.38 17.27 11.48
C ALA A 62 12.33 16.44 12.37
N PRO A 63 11.95 16.05 13.62
CA PRO A 63 12.81 15.20 14.45
C PRO A 63 12.90 13.75 13.98
N LEU A 64 11.98 13.31 13.14
CA LEU A 64 11.81 11.94 12.68
C LEU A 64 12.22 11.76 11.21
N ASP A 65 12.57 12.84 10.52
CA ASP A 65 12.91 12.84 9.09
C ASP A 65 14.27 12.16 8.87
N PRO A 66 14.32 10.96 8.24
CA PRO A 66 15.57 10.27 7.98
C PRO A 66 16.44 10.96 6.90
N ASP A 67 15.84 11.84 6.10
CA ASP A 67 16.48 12.54 4.97
C ASP A 67 16.81 14.00 5.32
N ALA A 68 16.66 14.39 6.61
CA ALA A 68 16.89 15.77 7.03
C ALA A 68 18.36 16.19 6.77
N ASP A 69 18.53 17.31 6.07
CA ASP A 69 19.82 17.98 5.86
C ASP A 69 20.17 19.00 6.96
N THR A 70 19.23 19.21 7.90
CA THR A 70 19.37 20.13 9.03
C THR A 70 19.93 19.43 10.26
N ARG A 71 20.72 20.14 11.05
CA ARG A 71 21.24 19.62 12.31
C ARG A 71 20.29 19.91 13.47
N VAL A 72 20.00 18.88 14.23
CA VAL A 72 19.22 18.99 15.48
C VAL A 72 20.11 19.64 16.55
N VAL A 73 19.58 20.69 17.20
CA VAL A 73 20.24 21.33 18.36
C VAL A 73 19.59 20.72 19.61
N GLU A 74 20.26 19.74 20.22
CA GLU A 74 19.70 18.91 21.31
C GLU A 74 19.19 19.72 22.50
N GLN A 75 19.85 20.83 22.85
CA GLN A 75 19.41 21.69 23.96
C GLN A 75 18.06 22.39 23.73
N PHE A 76 17.53 22.38 22.51
CA PHE A 76 16.22 22.94 22.15
C PHE A 76 15.25 21.86 21.65
N ARG A 77 15.63 20.58 21.80
CA ARG A 77 14.79 19.46 21.36
C ARG A 77 13.62 19.31 22.33
N ASP A 78 12.42 19.57 21.85
CA ASP A 78 11.19 19.26 22.57
C ASP A 78 10.77 17.82 22.22
N THR A 79 10.71 16.95 23.23
CA THR A 79 10.33 15.55 23.04
C THR A 79 8.84 15.40 22.71
N SER A 80 8.03 16.43 22.97
CA SER A 80 6.59 16.43 22.65
C SER A 80 6.30 16.60 21.15
N ASP A 81 7.24 17.14 20.37
CA ASP A 81 7.02 17.48 18.96
C ASP A 81 6.72 16.24 18.08
N SER A 82 7.28 15.08 18.43
CA SER A 82 7.11 13.86 17.63
C SER A 82 5.85 13.03 18.01
N GLU A 83 5.29 13.22 19.20
CA GLU A 83 4.14 12.42 19.65
C GLU A 83 2.85 12.73 18.89
N GLY A 84 2.73 13.91 18.30
CA GLY A 84 1.57 14.36 17.54
C GLY A 84 1.53 13.97 16.06
N LEU A 85 2.65 13.49 15.49
CA LEU A 85 2.74 13.28 14.03
C LEU A 85 1.68 12.31 13.48
N ALA A 86 1.52 11.17 14.12
CA ALA A 86 0.55 10.15 13.67
C ALA A 86 -0.89 10.67 13.71
N LEU A 87 -1.23 11.47 14.73
CA LEU A 87 -2.54 12.10 14.85
C LEU A 87 -2.76 13.14 13.75
N LEU A 88 -1.79 14.05 13.55
CA LEU A 88 -1.86 15.09 12.52
C LEU A 88 -1.90 14.50 11.11
N LEU A 89 -1.08 13.47 10.86
CA LEU A 89 -1.09 12.75 9.60
C LEU A 89 -2.43 12.05 9.36
N GLY A 90 -2.99 11.39 10.39
CA GLY A 90 -4.29 10.76 10.32
C GLY A 90 -5.39 11.77 9.97
N GLN A 91 -5.45 12.90 10.67
CA GLN A 91 -6.40 13.99 10.39
C GLN A 91 -6.26 14.52 8.96
N THR A 92 -5.01 14.68 8.47
CA THR A 92 -4.78 15.14 7.10
C THR A 92 -5.23 14.11 6.07
N LEU A 93 -5.00 12.81 6.33
CA LEU A 93 -5.44 11.72 5.47
C LEU A 93 -6.96 11.59 5.42
N ASP A 94 -7.63 11.75 6.57
CA ASP A 94 -9.09 11.75 6.63
C ASP A 94 -9.65 12.91 5.78
N ARG A 95 -9.10 14.11 5.89
CA ARG A 95 -9.46 15.28 5.06
C ARG A 95 -9.17 15.09 3.57
N ALA A 96 -8.23 14.23 3.21
CA ALA A 96 -7.92 13.85 1.83
C ALA A 96 -8.77 12.66 1.33
N ASN A 97 -9.79 12.27 2.08
CA ASN A 97 -10.70 11.13 1.78
C ASN A 97 -9.98 9.78 1.66
N TYR A 98 -8.92 9.59 2.49
CA TYR A 98 -8.32 8.27 2.68
C TYR A 98 -9.03 7.54 3.81
N GLU A 99 -9.20 6.25 3.64
CA GLU A 99 -9.79 5.35 4.63
C GLU A 99 -8.70 4.58 5.37
N LYS A 100 -8.79 4.56 6.71
CA LYS A 100 -7.87 3.80 7.55
C LYS A 100 -8.08 2.31 7.34
N ILE A 101 -7.01 1.61 6.99
CA ILE A 101 -7.00 0.16 6.87
C ILE A 101 -6.75 -0.45 8.24
N THR A 102 -7.74 -1.19 8.75
CA THR A 102 -7.66 -1.84 10.06
C THR A 102 -6.83 -3.12 10.00
N ARG A 103 -6.30 -3.56 11.15
CA ARG A 103 -5.59 -4.85 11.26
C ARG A 103 -6.45 -6.03 10.81
N ASP A 104 -7.74 -6.04 11.16
CA ASP A 104 -8.67 -7.10 10.73
C ASP A 104 -8.86 -7.13 9.22
N TYR A 105 -8.81 -5.97 8.56
CA TYR A 105 -8.84 -5.91 7.09
C TYR A 105 -7.56 -6.47 6.49
N LEU A 106 -6.39 -6.10 7.02
CA LEU A 106 -5.09 -6.63 6.59
C LEU A 106 -5.04 -8.16 6.73
N ASP A 107 -5.44 -8.69 7.87
CA ASP A 107 -5.46 -10.13 8.12
C ASP A 107 -6.36 -10.88 7.13
N ARG A 108 -7.49 -10.30 6.77
CA ARG A 108 -8.39 -10.86 5.74
C ARG A 108 -7.78 -10.74 4.35
N ALA A 109 -7.18 -9.60 4.02
CA ALA A 109 -6.51 -9.37 2.74
C ALA A 109 -5.34 -10.35 2.55
N PHE A 110 -4.52 -10.54 3.58
CA PHE A 110 -3.38 -11.48 3.58
C PHE A 110 -3.79 -12.96 3.45
N ARG A 111 -4.99 -13.31 3.90
CA ARG A 111 -5.55 -14.66 3.68
C ARG A 111 -6.15 -14.85 2.28
N SER A 112 -6.42 -13.76 1.58
CA SER A 112 -6.94 -13.84 0.22
C SER A 112 -5.85 -14.29 -0.76
N ALA A 113 -6.24 -14.70 -1.97
CA ALA A 113 -5.27 -15.15 -2.98
C ALA A 113 -4.45 -13.96 -3.49
N SER A 114 -3.19 -13.89 -3.10
CA SER A 114 -2.23 -12.95 -3.68
C SER A 114 -2.05 -13.20 -5.19
N LEU A 115 -1.88 -12.15 -5.97
CA LEU A 115 -1.51 -12.22 -7.38
C LEU A 115 -0.12 -12.84 -7.57
N PHE A 116 0.74 -12.72 -6.56
CA PHE A 116 2.05 -13.37 -6.53
C PHE A 116 1.94 -14.81 -6.01
N LYS A 117 2.61 -15.74 -6.67
CA LYS A 117 2.62 -17.18 -6.32
C LYS A 117 3.41 -17.49 -5.04
N VAL A 118 3.77 -16.51 -4.24
CA VAL A 118 4.65 -16.64 -3.06
C VAL A 118 3.91 -16.15 -1.84
N ARG A 119 4.13 -16.78 -0.69
CA ARG A 119 3.67 -16.27 0.59
C ARG A 119 4.66 -15.22 1.06
N LEU A 120 4.13 -14.05 1.34
CA LEU A 120 4.84 -13.01 2.06
C LEU A 120 4.50 -13.15 3.55
N HIS A 121 5.39 -12.74 4.40
CA HIS A 121 5.18 -12.69 5.84
C HIS A 121 5.75 -11.39 6.35
N VAL A 122 4.91 -10.63 7.03
CA VAL A 122 5.26 -9.37 7.68
C VAL A 122 5.18 -9.60 9.18
N ASP A 123 6.21 -9.21 9.90
CA ASP A 123 6.21 -9.19 11.35
C ASP A 123 5.85 -7.77 11.81
N LEU A 124 4.62 -7.61 12.30
CA LEU A 124 4.15 -6.31 12.79
C LEU A 124 4.70 -5.99 14.19
N GLU A 125 5.32 -6.96 14.88
CA GLU A 125 5.90 -6.75 16.19
C GLU A 125 7.22 -5.94 16.13
N ASP A 126 7.85 -5.85 14.95
CA ASP A 126 9.05 -5.02 14.73
C ASP A 126 8.73 -3.51 14.77
N PHE A 127 7.46 -3.13 14.75
CA PHE A 127 7.01 -1.76 14.65
C PHE A 127 6.37 -1.27 15.96
N ASP A 128 6.68 -0.03 16.32
CA ASP A 128 6.06 0.67 17.44
C ASP A 128 4.72 1.26 17.03
N GLU A 129 4.69 1.85 15.84
CA GLU A 129 3.48 2.43 15.27
C GLU A 129 3.36 2.14 13.77
N VAL A 130 2.15 1.81 13.33
CA VAL A 130 1.81 1.59 11.92
C VAL A 130 0.50 2.28 11.59
N LEU A 131 0.54 3.20 10.63
CA LEU A 131 -0.65 3.75 10.00
C LEU A 131 -0.68 3.32 8.54
N LEU A 132 -1.79 2.75 8.14
CA LEU A 132 -2.05 2.38 6.76
C LEU A 132 -3.39 2.96 6.34
N TYR A 133 -3.37 3.77 5.30
CA TYR A 133 -4.53 4.43 4.73
C TYR A 133 -4.61 4.15 3.23
N ALA A 134 -5.81 4.01 2.69
CA ALA A 134 -6.02 3.78 1.27
C ALA A 134 -7.15 4.65 0.72
N ARG A 135 -7.08 4.98 -0.58
CA ARG A 135 -8.09 5.73 -1.31
C ARG A 135 -8.36 5.12 -2.67
N GLY A 136 -9.61 5.19 -3.12
CA GLY A 136 -9.99 4.78 -4.46
C GLY A 136 -10.03 3.26 -4.63
N ALA A 137 -10.85 2.58 -3.82
CA ALA A 137 -11.06 1.14 -3.93
C ALA A 137 -11.82 0.80 -5.22
N ARG A 138 -11.20 0.04 -6.11
CA ARG A 138 -11.80 -0.42 -7.38
C ARG A 138 -11.68 -1.93 -7.53
N ARG A 139 -12.70 -2.58 -8.04
CA ARG A 139 -12.61 -3.98 -8.47
C ARG A 139 -11.91 -4.06 -9.81
N LYS A 140 -10.80 -4.78 -9.86
CA LYS A 140 -10.07 -5.12 -11.09
C LYS A 140 -10.15 -6.61 -11.34
N GLU A 141 -10.17 -6.96 -12.62
CA GLU A 141 -10.10 -8.33 -13.08
C GLU A 141 -8.82 -8.53 -13.89
N GLU A 142 -8.02 -9.52 -13.54
CA GLU A 142 -6.77 -9.81 -14.20
C GLU A 142 -6.68 -11.30 -14.52
N MET A 143 -6.16 -11.61 -15.73
CA MET A 143 -5.97 -12.97 -16.19
C MET A 143 -4.64 -13.53 -15.67
N VAL A 144 -4.69 -14.36 -14.66
CA VAL A 144 -3.50 -14.97 -14.05
C VAL A 144 -3.23 -16.34 -14.69
N PRO A 145 -2.04 -16.58 -15.30
CA PRO A 145 -1.68 -17.88 -15.85
C PRO A 145 -1.55 -18.92 -14.74
N ARG A 146 -2.31 -20.03 -14.84
CA ARG A 146 -2.40 -21.02 -13.75
C ARG A 146 -1.32 -22.09 -13.82
N ILE A 147 -1.26 -22.90 -14.84
CA ILE A 147 -0.31 -24.00 -14.97
C ILE A 147 0.37 -23.92 -16.33
N MET A 148 1.69 -23.76 -16.35
CA MET A 148 2.51 -23.66 -17.57
C MET A 148 2.01 -22.67 -18.63
N GLY A 149 1.16 -21.69 -18.24
CA GLY A 149 0.63 -20.68 -19.18
C GLY A 149 -0.60 -21.12 -20.01
N PHE A 150 -1.06 -22.36 -19.90
CA PHE A 150 -2.09 -22.92 -20.80
C PHE A 150 -3.54 -22.66 -20.36
N PHE A 151 -3.80 -22.30 -19.11
CA PHE A 151 -5.17 -22.05 -18.62
C PHE A 151 -5.21 -20.77 -17.80
N PRO A 152 -5.41 -19.59 -18.43
CA PRO A 152 -5.59 -18.35 -17.69
C PRO A 152 -6.90 -18.41 -16.88
N LYS A 153 -6.85 -17.96 -15.62
CA LYS A 153 -8.01 -17.79 -14.75
C LYS A 153 -8.21 -16.31 -14.49
N ALA A 154 -9.41 -15.81 -14.72
CA ALA A 154 -9.80 -14.49 -14.29
C ALA A 154 -9.84 -14.47 -12.75
N VAL A 155 -9.12 -13.53 -12.15
CA VAL A 155 -9.11 -13.28 -10.71
C VAL A 155 -9.57 -11.85 -10.50
N THR A 156 -10.68 -11.70 -9.78
CA THR A 156 -11.20 -10.40 -9.38
C THR A 156 -10.61 -10.05 -8.02
N PHE A 157 -10.06 -8.85 -7.90
CA PHE A 157 -9.49 -8.35 -6.66
C PHE A 157 -9.78 -6.87 -6.48
N THR A 158 -9.74 -6.41 -5.22
CA THR A 158 -9.79 -4.99 -4.90
C THR A 158 -8.42 -4.38 -5.13
N ASN A 159 -8.38 -3.28 -5.87
CA ASN A 159 -7.18 -2.49 -6.09
C ASN A 159 -7.40 -1.08 -5.56
N PHE A 160 -6.45 -0.56 -4.82
CA PHE A 160 -6.47 0.81 -4.32
C PHE A 160 -5.69 1.73 -5.26
N ASP A 161 -6.25 2.89 -5.56
CA ASP A 161 -5.59 3.89 -6.40
C ASP A 161 -4.37 4.49 -5.68
N ARG A 162 -4.51 4.71 -4.36
CA ARG A 162 -3.49 5.28 -3.47
C ARG A 162 -3.42 4.51 -2.16
N VAL A 163 -2.21 4.31 -1.63
CA VAL A 163 -1.98 3.73 -0.30
C VAL A 163 -0.86 4.51 0.37
N VAL A 164 -1.12 5.03 1.56
CA VAL A 164 -0.14 5.68 2.43
C VAL A 164 0.23 4.73 3.54
N LEU A 165 1.52 4.51 3.72
CA LEU A 165 2.10 3.71 4.80
C LEU A 165 3.05 4.57 5.62
N TYR A 166 2.72 4.74 6.90
CA TYR A 166 3.61 5.29 7.92
C TYR A 166 3.99 4.21 8.90
N ILE A 167 5.27 4.10 9.21
CA ILE A 167 5.83 3.16 10.16
C ILE A 167 6.83 3.89 11.05
N ARG A 168 6.77 3.64 12.37
CA ARG A 168 7.84 3.93 13.31
C ARG A 168 8.43 2.61 13.80
N PHE A 169 9.74 2.45 13.64
CA PHE A 169 10.44 1.26 14.07
C PHE A 169 10.71 1.29 15.58
N LYS A 170 10.65 0.14 16.23
CA LYS A 170 11.07 0.02 17.62
C LYS A 170 12.58 0.31 17.76
N GLU A 171 12.98 0.83 18.91
CA GLU A 171 14.41 1.10 19.21
C GLU A 171 15.24 -0.18 19.32
N ASP A 172 14.61 -1.30 19.71
CA ASP A 172 15.20 -2.63 19.86
C ASP A 172 15.01 -3.54 18.64
N ALA A 173 14.45 -3.02 17.54
CA ALA A 173 14.20 -3.81 16.34
C ALA A 173 15.50 -4.41 15.77
N ASP A 174 15.48 -5.71 15.44
CA ASP A 174 16.64 -6.41 14.86
C ASP A 174 16.95 -5.93 13.44
N THR A 175 17.94 -5.04 13.34
CA THR A 175 18.36 -4.44 12.07
C THR A 175 19.22 -5.34 11.20
N LYS A 176 19.61 -6.52 11.67
CA LYS A 176 20.52 -7.43 10.95
C LYS A 176 19.86 -8.04 9.71
N GLY A 177 19.69 -7.22 8.69
CA GLY A 177 19.36 -7.65 7.33
C GLY A 177 17.89 -7.68 6.96
N THR A 178 16.96 -7.24 7.81
CA THR A 178 15.51 -7.32 7.55
C THR A 178 14.86 -5.96 7.23
N LEU A 179 15.43 -4.86 7.71
CA LEU A 179 14.78 -3.54 7.68
C LEU A 179 15.18 -2.66 6.47
N GLY A 180 15.78 -3.22 5.42
CA GLY A 180 16.05 -2.46 4.19
C GLY A 180 16.96 -1.24 4.36
N GLY A 181 17.79 -1.20 5.42
CA GLY A 181 18.68 -0.07 5.74
C GLY A 181 18.09 0.96 6.70
N CYS A 182 16.84 0.78 7.16
CA CYS A 182 16.25 1.66 8.17
C CYS A 182 16.94 1.47 9.53
N GLN A 183 17.09 2.56 10.28
CA GLN A 183 17.68 2.53 11.63
C GLN A 183 16.60 2.25 12.69
N PRO A 184 16.95 1.62 13.84
CA PRO A 184 16.05 1.51 14.99
C PRO A 184 15.55 2.89 15.43
N GLY A 185 14.29 2.98 15.84
CA GLY A 185 13.67 4.25 16.25
C GLY A 185 13.37 5.23 15.11
N SER A 186 13.81 4.96 13.87
CA SER A 186 13.52 5.81 12.71
C SER A 186 12.09 5.64 12.21
N THR A 187 11.66 6.56 11.35
CA THR A 187 10.37 6.49 10.69
C THR A 187 10.50 6.24 9.19
N MET A 188 9.47 5.68 8.61
CA MET A 188 9.31 5.52 7.18
C MET A 188 7.92 5.96 6.78
N LEU A 189 7.83 6.87 5.83
CA LEU A 189 6.57 7.33 5.25
C LEU A 189 6.62 7.15 3.74
N LYS A 190 5.66 6.40 3.18
CA LYS A 190 5.62 6.10 1.74
C LYS A 190 4.21 6.20 1.19
N LEU A 191 4.10 6.70 -0.04
CA LEU A 191 2.88 6.75 -0.81
C LEU A 191 3.02 5.87 -2.05
N PHE A 192 2.11 4.94 -2.22
CA PHE A 192 2.05 4.01 -3.33
C PHE A 192 0.80 4.21 -4.19
N GLN A 193 0.87 3.76 -5.44
CA GLN A 193 -0.25 3.73 -6.37
C GLN A 193 -0.53 2.32 -6.88
N ASN A 194 -1.78 2.09 -7.31
CA ASN A 194 -2.20 0.82 -7.95
C ASN A 194 -1.83 -0.41 -7.12
N VAL A 195 -2.24 -0.43 -5.85
CA VAL A 195 -1.91 -1.49 -4.91
C VAL A 195 -3.08 -2.47 -4.79
N PRO A 196 -2.91 -3.74 -5.21
CA PRO A 196 -3.89 -4.79 -4.92
C PRO A 196 -3.99 -5.03 -3.41
N ALA A 197 -5.20 -5.17 -2.90
CA ALA A 197 -5.42 -5.44 -1.47
C ALA A 197 -4.68 -6.70 -0.98
N ALA A 198 -4.63 -7.73 -1.83
CA ALA A 198 -3.96 -8.99 -1.52
C ALA A 198 -2.42 -8.89 -1.50
N ASP A 199 -1.85 -7.81 -2.00
CA ASP A 199 -0.40 -7.60 -2.11
C ASP A 199 0.12 -6.51 -1.16
N MET A 200 -0.69 -6.05 -0.20
CA MET A 200 -0.29 -5.01 0.77
C MET A 200 0.90 -5.43 1.63
N GLU A 201 1.10 -6.75 1.85
CA GLU A 201 2.29 -7.27 2.56
C GLU A 201 3.61 -6.81 1.94
N MET A 202 3.64 -6.58 0.62
CA MET A 202 4.85 -6.15 -0.08
C MET A 202 5.31 -4.75 0.30
N LEU A 203 4.40 -3.91 0.81
CA LEU A 203 4.70 -2.51 1.13
C LEU A 203 5.57 -2.39 2.38
N PHE A 204 5.57 -3.42 3.25
CA PHE A 204 6.30 -3.41 4.50
C PHE A 204 7.79 -3.75 4.29
N PRO A 205 8.72 -3.03 4.94
CA PRO A 205 10.16 -3.18 4.73
C PRO A 205 10.71 -4.51 5.27
N ASN A 206 10.07 -5.10 6.29
CA ASN A 206 10.45 -6.39 6.88
C ASN A 206 9.78 -7.60 6.22
N THR A 207 9.21 -7.42 5.03
CA THR A 207 8.55 -8.48 4.29
C THR A 207 9.53 -9.60 3.95
N ARG A 208 9.27 -10.78 4.49
CA ARG A 208 10.04 -12.01 4.23
C ARG A 208 9.35 -12.85 3.16
N VAL A 209 10.13 -13.23 2.17
CA VAL A 209 9.67 -14.14 1.11
C VAL A 209 9.68 -15.56 1.65
N GLY A 210 8.49 -16.10 1.92
CA GLY A 210 8.27 -17.50 2.30
C GLY A 210 7.87 -18.34 1.10
N MET A 211 8.44 -19.56 0.96
CA MET A 211 7.96 -20.49 -0.04
C MET A 211 6.72 -21.23 0.47
N ARG A 212 5.72 -21.35 -0.39
CA ARG A 212 4.58 -22.24 -0.13
C ARG A 212 5.09 -23.68 0.05
N TRP A 213 4.44 -24.43 0.94
CA TRP A 213 4.76 -25.84 1.14
C TRP A 213 4.73 -26.65 -0.17
N ILE A 214 3.78 -26.35 -1.06
CA ILE A 214 3.65 -26.93 -2.39
C ILE A 214 4.89 -26.65 -3.25
N ASP A 215 5.45 -25.42 -3.18
CA ASP A 215 6.63 -25.03 -3.93
C ASP A 215 7.87 -25.76 -3.39
N LYS A 216 7.94 -25.93 -2.06
CA LYS A 216 8.98 -26.77 -1.42
C LYS A 216 8.87 -28.23 -1.88
N LEU A 217 7.64 -28.75 -1.98
CA LEU A 217 7.38 -30.10 -2.48
C LEU A 217 7.71 -30.22 -3.97
N LEU A 218 7.30 -29.25 -4.78
CA LEU A 218 7.53 -29.23 -6.24
C LEU A 218 9.02 -29.11 -6.59
N ILE A 219 9.83 -28.53 -5.71
CA ILE A 219 11.29 -28.47 -5.82
C ILE A 219 11.92 -29.72 -5.21
N GLY A 220 11.41 -30.17 -4.07
CA GLY A 220 11.94 -31.32 -3.32
C GLY A 220 11.68 -32.66 -4.00
N VAL A 221 10.48 -32.88 -4.55
CA VAL A 221 10.15 -34.17 -5.21
C VAL A 221 11.01 -34.44 -6.44
N PRO A 222 11.16 -33.54 -7.42
CA PRO A 222 12.09 -33.77 -8.53
C PRO A 222 13.54 -33.87 -8.07
N ALA A 223 13.92 -33.16 -7.00
CA ALA A 223 15.28 -33.27 -6.43
C ALA A 223 15.51 -34.62 -5.81
N VAL A 224 14.55 -35.18 -5.09
CA VAL A 224 14.60 -36.51 -4.50
C VAL A 224 14.54 -37.58 -5.60
N VAL A 225 13.64 -37.44 -6.58
CA VAL A 225 13.52 -38.40 -7.70
C VAL A 225 14.78 -38.36 -8.57
N SER A 226 15.24 -37.18 -8.99
CA SER A 226 16.47 -37.05 -9.79
C SER A 226 17.71 -37.41 -8.99
N GLY A 227 17.74 -37.10 -7.69
CA GLY A 227 18.76 -37.54 -6.75
C GLY A 227 18.71 -39.05 -6.58
N GLY A 228 17.54 -39.65 -6.46
CA GLY A 228 17.36 -41.11 -6.41
C GLY A 228 17.83 -41.81 -7.68
N VAL A 229 17.50 -41.29 -8.87
CA VAL A 229 18.00 -41.79 -10.15
C VAL A 229 19.52 -41.64 -10.26
N VAL A 230 20.09 -40.50 -9.87
CA VAL A 230 21.54 -40.31 -9.85
C VAL A 230 22.19 -41.23 -8.80
N MET A 231 21.56 -41.38 -7.61
CA MET A 231 22.05 -42.34 -6.59
C MET A 231 22.02 -43.77 -7.08
N THR A 232 20.95 -44.21 -7.72
CA THR A 232 20.84 -45.63 -8.15
C THR A 232 21.66 -45.94 -9.39
N THR A 233 21.75 -45.00 -10.36
CA THR A 233 22.44 -45.26 -11.64
C THR A 233 23.90 -44.89 -11.64
N LYS A 234 24.28 -43.83 -10.93
CA LYS A 234 25.71 -43.34 -10.93
C LYS A 234 26.41 -43.45 -9.59
N LEU A 235 25.65 -43.51 -8.49
CA LEU A 235 26.19 -43.58 -7.14
C LEU A 235 25.88 -44.89 -6.43
N GLY A 236 25.21 -45.83 -7.09
CA GLY A 236 24.83 -47.11 -6.49
C GLY A 236 26.02 -47.83 -5.85
N ALA A 237 27.11 -47.94 -6.59
CA ALA A 237 28.36 -48.55 -6.07
C ALA A 237 28.96 -47.76 -4.88
N THR A 238 28.86 -46.43 -4.92
CA THR A 238 29.35 -45.56 -3.84
C THR A 238 28.48 -45.69 -2.60
N MET A 239 27.16 -45.82 -2.75
CA MET A 239 26.24 -46.01 -1.63
C MET A 239 26.38 -47.38 -0.97
N VAL A 240 26.61 -48.42 -1.77
CA VAL A 240 26.91 -49.77 -1.24
C VAL A 240 28.21 -49.74 -0.44
N LEU A 241 29.26 -49.11 -0.97
CA LEU A 241 30.54 -48.94 -0.28
C LEU A 241 30.41 -48.11 1.00
N LEU A 242 29.70 -46.99 0.96
CA LEU A 242 29.45 -46.18 2.14
C LEU A 242 28.59 -46.93 3.18
N GLY A 243 27.56 -47.62 2.73
CA GLY A 243 26.67 -48.42 3.59
C GLY A 243 27.43 -49.57 4.27
N SER A 244 28.33 -50.25 3.54
CA SER A 244 29.16 -51.33 4.10
C SER A 244 30.21 -50.78 5.08
N LEU A 245 30.80 -49.60 4.78
CA LEU A 245 31.77 -48.94 5.65
C LEU A 245 31.15 -48.44 6.96
N LEU A 246 29.98 -47.82 6.87
CA LEU A 246 29.19 -47.41 8.04
C LEU A 246 28.68 -48.64 8.82
N GLY A 247 28.19 -49.65 8.14
CA GLY A 247 27.75 -50.92 8.77
C GLY A 247 28.87 -51.60 9.56
N PHE A 248 30.10 -51.59 9.03
CA PHE A 248 31.27 -52.09 9.76
C PHE A 248 31.60 -51.18 10.97
N TRP A 249 31.56 -49.84 10.80
CA TRP A 249 31.87 -48.88 11.87
C TRP A 249 30.87 -48.90 13.01
N PHE A 250 29.59 -49.13 12.71
CA PHE A 250 28.55 -49.32 13.71
C PHE A 250 28.42 -50.76 14.24
N GLY A 251 29.32 -51.69 13.84
CA GLY A 251 29.31 -53.07 14.31
C GLY A 251 28.17 -53.93 13.77
N LEU A 252 27.49 -53.49 12.70
CA LEU A 252 26.40 -54.18 12.02
C LEU A 252 26.94 -55.24 11.02
N SER A 253 28.21 -55.14 10.60
CA SER A 253 28.89 -56.07 9.71
C SER A 253 30.20 -56.53 10.35
N ARG A 254 30.48 -57.82 10.28
CA ARG A 254 31.69 -58.44 10.85
C ARG A 254 32.85 -58.54 9.84
N GLU A 255 32.60 -58.28 8.56
CA GLU A 255 33.65 -58.38 7.55
C GLU A 255 34.29 -57.00 7.31
N PRO A 256 35.61 -56.88 7.37
CA PRO A 256 36.33 -55.65 7.08
C PRO A 256 36.20 -55.32 5.59
N VAL A 257 35.79 -54.07 5.27
CA VAL A 257 35.71 -53.59 3.90
C VAL A 257 37.13 -53.32 3.40
N THR A 258 37.62 -54.13 2.45
CA THR A 258 38.91 -53.89 1.80
C THR A 258 38.75 -52.76 0.78
N LEU A 259 39.33 -51.58 1.08
CA LEU A 259 39.37 -50.43 0.17
C LEU A 259 40.55 -50.64 -0.82
N ASP A 260 40.24 -51.14 -1.99
CA ASP A 260 41.17 -51.15 -3.13
C ASP A 260 41.21 -49.75 -3.78
N LYS A 261 42.30 -49.44 -4.50
CA LYS A 261 42.45 -48.14 -5.20
C LYS A 261 41.28 -47.80 -6.10
N SER A 262 40.71 -48.78 -6.75
CA SER A 262 39.48 -48.59 -7.58
C SER A 262 38.29 -48.17 -6.76
N SER A 263 38.08 -48.76 -5.57
CA SER A 263 36.98 -48.44 -4.65
C SER A 263 37.09 -47.02 -4.09
N VAL A 264 38.32 -46.57 -3.78
CA VAL A 264 38.57 -45.19 -3.31
C VAL A 264 38.27 -44.17 -4.41
N VAL A 265 38.66 -44.43 -5.66
CA VAL A 265 38.36 -43.55 -6.80
C VAL A 265 36.85 -43.45 -7.06
N VAL A 266 36.13 -44.57 -7.02
CA VAL A 266 34.66 -44.60 -7.17
C VAL A 266 33.98 -43.83 -6.03
N LEU A 267 34.46 -44.00 -4.80
CA LEU A 267 33.92 -43.25 -3.64
C LEU A 267 34.16 -41.75 -3.79
N ALA A 268 35.37 -41.32 -4.14
CA ALA A 268 35.69 -39.91 -4.34
C ALA A 268 34.92 -39.30 -5.50
N ALA A 269 34.76 -39.98 -6.63
CA ALA A 269 33.96 -39.51 -7.75
C ALA A 269 32.48 -39.42 -7.41
N GLY A 270 31.92 -40.37 -6.67
CA GLY A 270 30.56 -40.36 -6.21
C GLY A 270 30.27 -39.24 -5.21
N MET A 271 31.18 -39.04 -4.24
CA MET A 271 31.06 -37.90 -3.32
C MET A 271 31.15 -36.56 -4.05
N GLY A 272 32.07 -36.43 -5.00
CA GLY A 272 32.19 -35.23 -5.84
C GLY A 272 30.89 -34.94 -6.64
N ALA A 273 30.29 -35.97 -7.21
CA ALA A 273 29.03 -35.86 -7.94
C ALA A 273 27.87 -35.46 -7.00
N LEU A 274 27.81 -36.03 -5.80
CA LEU A 274 26.79 -35.68 -4.79
C LEU A 274 26.93 -34.24 -4.34
N VAL A 275 28.14 -33.81 -3.99
CA VAL A 275 28.43 -32.42 -3.59
C VAL A 275 28.08 -31.46 -4.74
N GLY A 276 28.48 -31.74 -5.97
CA GLY A 276 28.16 -30.95 -7.15
C GLY A 276 26.65 -30.84 -7.39
N TYR A 277 25.91 -31.92 -7.20
CA TYR A 277 24.46 -31.94 -7.30
C TYR A 277 23.82 -31.05 -6.22
N LEU A 278 24.23 -31.17 -4.94
CA LEU A 278 23.73 -30.36 -3.83
C LEU A 278 24.02 -28.87 -4.05
N LEU A 279 25.24 -28.53 -4.48
CA LEU A 279 25.62 -27.16 -4.81
C LEU A 279 24.75 -26.58 -5.94
N LYS A 280 24.52 -27.37 -7.00
CA LYS A 280 23.64 -26.98 -8.10
C LYS A 280 22.19 -26.70 -7.60
N GLN A 281 21.67 -27.55 -6.70
CA GLN A 281 20.33 -27.41 -6.17
C GLN A 281 20.21 -26.16 -5.29
N VAL A 282 21.18 -25.91 -4.40
CA VAL A 282 21.24 -24.70 -3.56
C VAL A 282 21.36 -23.45 -4.43
N SER A 283 22.24 -23.48 -5.45
CA SER A 283 22.40 -22.35 -6.39
C SER A 283 21.10 -22.07 -7.17
N SER A 284 20.43 -23.10 -7.66
CA SER A 284 19.14 -22.97 -8.35
C SER A 284 18.07 -22.35 -7.45
N PHE A 285 18.03 -22.75 -6.18
CA PHE A 285 17.14 -22.17 -5.18
C PHE A 285 17.44 -20.69 -4.95
N ARG A 286 18.72 -20.35 -4.70
CA ARG A 286 19.15 -18.95 -4.49
C ARG A 286 18.80 -18.07 -5.68
N ASN A 287 19.01 -18.54 -6.90
CA ASN A 287 18.71 -17.81 -8.13
C ASN A 287 17.20 -17.57 -8.30
N ARG A 288 16.33 -18.51 -7.93
CA ARG A 288 14.88 -18.32 -7.97
C ARG A 288 14.44 -17.28 -6.92
N LYS A 289 14.98 -17.36 -5.70
CA LYS A 289 14.72 -16.36 -4.66
C LYS A 289 15.13 -14.96 -5.12
N LEU A 290 16.33 -14.84 -5.69
CA LEU A 290 16.87 -13.57 -6.20
C LEU A 290 15.98 -12.97 -7.30
N LYS A 291 15.60 -13.78 -8.30
CA LYS A 291 14.68 -13.33 -9.37
C LYS A 291 13.33 -12.86 -8.82
N PHE A 292 12.80 -13.55 -7.82
CA PHE A 292 11.54 -13.14 -7.20
C PHE A 292 11.71 -11.82 -6.42
N THR A 293 12.78 -11.68 -5.62
CA THR A 293 13.07 -10.43 -4.91
C THR A 293 13.27 -9.27 -5.90
N GLN A 294 13.93 -9.51 -7.02
CA GLN A 294 14.11 -8.51 -8.07
C GLN A 294 12.75 -8.08 -8.67
N ALA A 295 11.90 -9.03 -9.02
CA ALA A 295 10.57 -8.72 -9.56
C ALA A 295 9.68 -7.97 -8.53
N LEU A 296 9.80 -8.30 -7.24
CA LEU A 296 9.13 -7.59 -6.16
C LEU A 296 9.63 -6.14 -6.06
N THR A 297 10.94 -5.95 -6.04
CA THR A 297 11.57 -4.62 -5.96
C THR A 297 11.19 -3.76 -7.18
N GLU A 298 11.20 -4.34 -8.37
CA GLU A 298 10.78 -3.68 -9.60
C GLU A 298 9.31 -3.25 -9.52
N SER A 299 8.41 -4.14 -9.07
CA SER A 299 7.01 -3.82 -8.88
C SER A 299 6.81 -2.67 -7.88
N LEU A 300 7.52 -2.68 -6.75
CA LEU A 300 7.45 -1.61 -5.75
C LEU A 300 7.98 -0.28 -6.29
N TYR A 301 9.07 -0.31 -7.07
CA TYR A 301 9.64 0.89 -7.67
C TYR A 301 8.64 1.62 -8.55
N PHE A 302 7.91 0.92 -9.42
CA PHE A 302 6.89 1.54 -10.28
C PHE A 302 5.61 1.94 -9.55
N LYS A 303 5.36 1.39 -8.38
CA LYS A 303 4.20 1.74 -7.54
C LYS A 303 4.48 2.89 -6.58
N LEU A 304 5.73 3.12 -6.21
CA LEU A 304 6.12 4.21 -5.32
C LEU A 304 5.92 5.55 -6.02
N LEU A 305 5.15 6.45 -5.40
CA LEU A 305 4.91 7.80 -5.89
C LEU A 305 5.76 8.83 -5.16
N ASP A 306 5.82 8.69 -3.82
CA ASP A 306 6.54 9.61 -2.96
C ASP A 306 7.03 8.90 -1.70
N ASN A 307 8.03 9.48 -1.05
CA ASN A 307 8.57 9.03 0.22
C ASN A 307 8.81 10.22 1.18
N ASN A 308 8.80 9.94 2.46
CA ASN A 308 9.15 10.84 3.55
C ASN A 308 8.43 12.20 3.45
N ALA A 309 9.15 13.31 3.50
CA ALA A 309 8.58 14.67 3.43
C ALA A 309 7.72 14.89 2.17
N GLY A 310 8.04 14.26 1.03
CA GLY A 310 7.26 14.36 -0.20
C GLY A 310 5.84 13.85 -0.04
N VAL A 311 5.63 12.80 0.75
CA VAL A 311 4.29 12.27 1.05
C VAL A 311 3.45 13.28 1.82
N LEU A 312 4.05 13.95 2.83
CA LEU A 312 3.35 14.96 3.63
C LEU A 312 2.81 16.09 2.75
N TYR A 313 3.66 16.63 1.87
CA TYR A 313 3.26 17.71 0.97
C TYR A 313 2.16 17.28 0.00
N ARG A 314 2.27 16.08 -0.52
CA ARG A 314 1.29 15.55 -1.47
C ARG A 314 -0.05 15.28 -0.82
N VAL A 315 -0.09 14.69 0.37
CA VAL A 315 -1.32 14.44 1.11
C VAL A 315 -1.99 15.74 1.53
N LEU A 316 -1.22 16.75 1.94
CA LEU A 316 -1.73 18.08 2.23
C LEU A 316 -2.39 18.73 1.00
N ASP A 317 -1.74 18.67 -0.16
CA ASP A 317 -2.28 19.19 -1.42
C ASP A 317 -3.57 18.45 -1.82
N GLU A 318 -3.59 17.13 -1.68
CA GLU A 318 -4.78 16.31 -1.94
C GLU A 318 -5.93 16.61 -0.96
N ALA A 319 -5.63 16.92 0.31
CA ALA A 319 -6.62 17.29 1.31
C ALA A 319 -7.21 18.69 1.03
N GLU A 320 -6.36 19.70 0.78
CA GLU A 320 -6.79 21.03 0.39
C GLU A 320 -7.70 21.00 -0.84
N GLU A 321 -7.28 20.25 -1.86
CA GLU A 321 -8.04 20.11 -3.11
C GLU A 321 -9.41 19.43 -2.88
N SER A 322 -9.48 18.40 -2.02
CA SER A 322 -10.72 17.68 -1.71
C SER A 322 -11.72 18.56 -1.00
N GLU A 323 -11.30 19.17 0.10
CA GLU A 323 -12.10 20.06 0.92
C GLU A 323 -12.65 21.26 0.13
N CYS A 324 -11.79 21.87 -0.69
CA CYS A 324 -12.19 22.98 -1.53
C CYS A 324 -13.26 22.58 -2.55
N LYS A 325 -13.10 21.42 -3.21
CA LYS A 325 -14.08 20.92 -4.19
C LYS A 325 -15.44 20.63 -3.56
N GLU A 326 -15.42 20.01 -2.39
CA GLU A 326 -16.65 19.67 -1.66
C GLU A 326 -17.41 20.94 -1.26
N SER A 327 -16.70 21.94 -0.73
CA SER A 327 -17.30 23.21 -0.37
C SER A 327 -17.82 23.98 -1.60
N LEU A 328 -17.10 23.97 -2.72
CA LEU A 328 -17.54 24.60 -3.97
C LEU A 328 -18.83 23.97 -4.51
N LEU A 329 -18.90 22.64 -4.50
CA LEU A 329 -20.09 21.92 -4.96
C LEU A 329 -21.30 22.19 -4.06
N ALA A 330 -21.13 22.06 -2.74
CA ALA A 330 -22.18 22.32 -1.79
C ALA A 330 -22.71 23.76 -1.96
N TYR A 331 -21.83 24.75 -2.09
CA TYR A 331 -22.23 26.14 -2.32
C TYR A 331 -22.96 26.33 -3.65
N TYR A 332 -22.48 25.74 -4.75
CA TYR A 332 -23.11 25.84 -6.07
C TYR A 332 -24.54 25.31 -6.02
N PHE A 333 -24.78 24.13 -5.45
CA PHE A 333 -26.10 23.51 -5.41
C PHE A 333 -27.06 24.25 -4.47
N LEU A 334 -26.57 24.84 -3.37
CA LEU A 334 -27.36 25.74 -2.54
C LEU A 334 -27.72 27.01 -3.28
N LEU A 335 -26.83 27.55 -4.09
CA LEU A 335 -27.06 28.77 -4.86
C LEU A 335 -28.02 28.57 -6.05
N GLU A 336 -28.00 27.38 -6.64
CA GLU A 336 -28.89 26.97 -7.75
C GLU A 336 -30.35 26.86 -7.26
N ASN A 337 -30.55 26.45 -6.01
CA ASN A 337 -31.89 26.28 -5.45
C ASN A 337 -32.36 27.53 -4.72
N ALA A 338 -33.56 28.02 -5.09
CA ALA A 338 -34.16 29.17 -4.45
C ALA A 338 -34.71 28.85 -3.04
N GLU A 339 -35.02 27.59 -2.77
CA GLU A 339 -35.56 27.11 -1.50
C GLU A 339 -34.48 26.47 -0.65
N PRO A 340 -34.53 26.60 0.69
CA PRO A 340 -33.61 25.94 1.59
C PRO A 340 -33.67 24.41 1.46
N MET A 341 -32.52 23.74 1.46
CA MET A 341 -32.38 22.28 1.32
C MET A 341 -31.90 21.63 2.61
N SER A 342 -32.38 20.44 2.91
CA SER A 342 -31.77 19.60 3.93
C SER A 342 -30.41 19.05 3.45
N SER A 343 -29.53 18.63 4.38
CA SER A 343 -28.25 18.01 4.02
C SER A 343 -28.42 16.78 3.12
N ALA A 344 -29.44 15.95 3.39
CA ALA A 344 -29.69 14.74 2.61
C ALA A 344 -30.18 15.03 1.17
N GLU A 345 -31.00 16.07 0.98
CA GLU A 345 -31.45 16.50 -0.35
C GLU A 345 -30.29 17.05 -1.17
N LEU A 346 -29.44 17.85 -0.54
CA LEU A 346 -28.25 18.43 -1.18
C LEU A 346 -27.25 17.36 -1.59
N ASP A 347 -26.99 16.40 -0.73
CA ASP A 347 -26.14 15.25 -0.96
C ASP A 347 -26.63 14.44 -2.15
N ALA A 348 -27.90 14.02 -2.11
CA ALA A 348 -28.54 13.28 -3.20
C ALA A 348 -28.49 14.02 -4.54
N ALA A 349 -28.69 15.35 -4.54
CA ALA A 349 -28.67 16.16 -5.75
C ALA A 349 -27.27 16.21 -6.39
N ILE A 350 -26.21 16.30 -5.57
CA ILE A 350 -24.82 16.29 -6.02
C ILE A 350 -24.46 14.91 -6.60
N GLU A 351 -24.74 13.84 -5.85
CA GLU A 351 -24.44 12.47 -6.26
C GLU A 351 -25.17 12.09 -7.54
N GLU A 352 -26.47 12.44 -7.65
CA GLU A 352 -27.28 12.19 -8.83
C GLU A 352 -26.73 12.92 -10.06
N TRP A 353 -26.30 14.17 -9.90
CA TRP A 353 -25.70 14.93 -10.99
C TRP A 353 -24.43 14.26 -11.53
N PHE A 354 -23.54 13.81 -10.63
CA PHE A 354 -22.32 13.10 -11.05
C PHE A 354 -22.64 11.76 -11.71
N ALA A 355 -23.60 11.02 -11.17
CA ALA A 355 -24.00 9.73 -11.71
C ALA A 355 -24.62 9.87 -13.12
N GLN A 356 -25.50 10.84 -13.32
CA GLN A 356 -26.22 11.03 -14.60
C GLN A 356 -25.35 11.69 -15.66
N THR A 357 -24.58 12.72 -15.30
CA THR A 357 -23.86 13.52 -16.28
C THR A 357 -22.47 12.94 -16.62
N TRP A 358 -21.79 12.39 -15.62
CA TRP A 358 -20.38 11.99 -15.73
C TRP A 358 -20.16 10.49 -15.53
N ASN A 359 -21.26 9.72 -15.36
CA ASN A 359 -21.19 8.27 -15.08
C ASN A 359 -20.21 7.95 -13.92
N CYS A 360 -20.27 8.77 -12.88
CA CYS A 360 -19.39 8.71 -11.71
C CYS A 360 -20.27 8.59 -10.45
N LYS A 361 -20.11 7.51 -9.68
CA LYS A 361 -20.79 7.35 -8.40
C LYS A 361 -19.91 7.91 -7.30
N LEU A 362 -20.39 8.90 -6.59
CA LEU A 362 -19.75 9.48 -5.43
C LEU A 362 -20.45 9.04 -4.14
N ASP A 363 -19.73 9.04 -3.05
CA ASP A 363 -20.18 9.06 -1.66
C ASP A 363 -19.69 10.40 -1.09
N PHE A 364 -20.58 11.39 -1.07
CA PHE A 364 -20.21 12.78 -0.85
C PHE A 364 -20.32 13.17 0.63
N GLU A 365 -19.29 13.77 1.21
CA GLU A 365 -19.30 14.20 2.63
C GLU A 365 -19.88 15.60 2.82
N ILE A 366 -21.19 15.75 2.62
CA ILE A 366 -21.89 17.02 2.64
C ILE A 366 -21.81 17.75 3.98
N SER A 367 -21.85 17.03 5.09
CA SER A 367 -21.96 17.63 6.43
C SER A 367 -20.76 18.49 6.79
N ASP A 368 -19.55 18.04 6.41
CA ASP A 368 -18.31 18.75 6.64
C ASP A 368 -18.20 19.99 5.75
N ALA A 369 -18.55 19.87 4.47
CA ALA A 369 -18.60 20.99 3.53
C ALA A 369 -19.55 22.09 4.01
N LEU A 370 -20.74 21.74 4.50
CA LEU A 370 -21.72 22.70 5.02
C LEU A 370 -21.24 23.41 6.29
N ALA A 371 -20.58 22.68 7.20
CA ALA A 371 -20.02 23.28 8.41
C ALA A 371 -18.95 24.33 8.06
N LYS A 372 -18.11 24.08 7.06
CA LYS A 372 -17.10 25.02 6.57
C LYS A 372 -17.71 26.23 5.88
N LEU A 373 -18.72 26.04 5.05
CA LEU A 373 -19.46 27.15 4.43
C LEU A 373 -20.12 28.04 5.47
N ALA A 374 -20.65 27.46 6.55
CA ALA A 374 -21.21 28.24 7.67
C ALA A 374 -20.13 29.03 8.39
N GLY A 375 -18.96 28.43 8.64
CA GLY A 375 -17.79 29.11 9.22
C GLY A 375 -17.29 30.29 8.37
N LEU A 376 -17.43 30.21 7.05
CA LEU A 376 -17.11 31.27 6.09
C LEU A 376 -18.23 32.33 5.98
N GLY A 377 -19.38 32.12 6.60
CA GLY A 377 -20.52 33.00 6.44
C GLY A 377 -21.22 32.92 5.08
N LEU A 378 -20.89 31.92 4.25
CA LEU A 378 -21.47 31.72 2.92
C LEU A 378 -22.78 30.97 2.94
N ALA A 379 -23.00 30.12 3.94
CA ALA A 379 -24.24 29.38 4.15
C ALA A 379 -24.71 29.46 5.61
N ARG A 380 -26.01 29.26 5.85
CA ARG A 380 -26.57 29.15 7.20
C ARG A 380 -27.60 28.04 7.27
N CYS A 381 -27.69 27.42 8.43
CA CYS A 381 -28.72 26.42 8.72
C CYS A 381 -29.87 27.07 9.51
N VAL A 382 -31.10 26.90 9.03
CA VAL A 382 -32.36 27.35 9.70
C VAL A 382 -33.30 26.15 9.67
N ASP A 383 -33.78 25.72 10.82
CA ASP A 383 -34.72 24.59 10.95
C ASP A 383 -34.27 23.32 10.19
N GLN A 384 -33.01 22.98 10.32
CA GLN A 384 -32.34 21.82 9.63
C GLN A 384 -32.23 21.95 8.10
N HIS A 385 -32.55 23.12 7.55
CA HIS A 385 -32.38 23.41 6.14
C HIS A 385 -31.29 24.44 5.91
N TRP A 386 -30.49 24.22 4.89
CA TRP A 386 -29.37 25.06 4.51
C TRP A 386 -29.73 26.00 3.38
N GLN A 387 -29.27 27.22 3.47
CA GLN A 387 -29.44 28.23 2.45
C GLN A 387 -28.22 29.14 2.36
N VAL A 388 -28.00 29.74 1.21
CA VAL A 388 -26.95 30.73 0.98
C VAL A 388 -27.23 31.99 1.79
N VAL A 389 -26.18 32.59 2.35
CA VAL A 389 -26.25 33.92 2.93
C VAL A 389 -26.12 34.94 1.81
N THR A 390 -27.23 35.60 1.45
CA THR A 390 -27.21 36.73 0.53
C THR A 390 -26.90 37.98 1.35
N GLU A 391 -25.76 38.63 1.07
CA GLU A 391 -25.55 40.00 1.58
C GLU A 391 -26.63 40.90 0.97
N ASN A 392 -27.39 41.57 1.84
CA ASN A 392 -28.32 42.64 1.47
C ASN A 392 -27.55 43.93 1.16
#